data_7ad605029b24e2253e630ba278cfd205
#
_entry.id   7ad605029b24e2253e630ba278cfd205
#
_cell.length_a   1.000
_cell.length_b   1.000
_cell.length_c   1.000
_cell.angle_alpha   90.00
_cell.angle_beta   90.00
_cell.angle_gamma   90.00
#
_symmetry.space_group_name_H-M   'P 1'
#
loop_
_entity.id
_entity.type
_entity.pdbx_description
1 polymer ?
#
loop_
_entity_poly.entity_id
_entity_poly.type
_entity_poly.pdbx_seq_one_letter_code
_entity_poly.pdbx_strand_id
1 'polypeptide(L)'
;METKFNPMHLGDPAIARAAEILRRCVPCGLCPATGPTQVLTGDERESPRGRIYLMKQMFETRDVPSSTVHHIDRCLSCLGCMTACPSGVDYMHLVDLARTRIEQRGHRSPHKNTMRMFLSRVLPYPSRFKAMLILGWFARPFRDVIGKLGMKRIAAALELVPKDALKLKILRPRSAYNPKRPQQKRVAIMLGCVQEVLAPQINRAAIRLLRRHGVDVMVVKDEGCCGALSHHLGRDEEARAHARRNIDALTAVMRERLLDAIIPTASGCGTMLKDYGSLLERDHGYAERAEYVAG
;
A
#
# COMPACT_ATOMS: atom_id res chain seq x y z
N MET A 1 -11.16 -23.75 -6.69
CA MET A 1 -11.12 -23.63 -8.17
C MET A 1 -10.15 -24.64 -8.73
N GLU A 2 -10.54 -25.36 -9.78
CA GLU A 2 -9.61 -26.26 -10.46
C GLU A 2 -8.48 -25.47 -11.13
N THR A 3 -7.24 -25.95 -11.00
CA THR A 3 -6.05 -25.29 -11.53
C THR A 3 -5.22 -26.29 -12.34
N LYS A 4 -4.65 -25.82 -13.46
CA LYS A 4 -3.84 -26.64 -14.40
C LYS A 4 -2.42 -26.07 -14.52
N PHE A 5 -1.67 -26.13 -13.42
CA PHE A 5 -0.28 -25.69 -13.43
C PHE A 5 0.65 -26.75 -13.98
N ASN A 6 1.55 -26.37 -14.86
CA ASN A 6 2.65 -27.24 -15.24
C ASN A 6 3.57 -27.45 -14.02
N PRO A 7 3.92 -28.71 -13.66
CA PRO A 7 4.82 -29.01 -12.53
C PRO A 7 6.14 -28.24 -12.57
N MET A 8 6.72 -28.02 -13.74
CA MET A 8 7.94 -27.22 -13.89
C MET A 8 7.76 -25.76 -13.46
N HIS A 9 6.56 -25.21 -13.56
CA HIS A 9 6.28 -23.83 -13.14
C HIS A 9 6.11 -23.69 -11.63
N LEU A 10 5.72 -24.74 -10.93
CA LEU A 10 5.58 -24.77 -9.48
C LEU A 10 6.92 -24.69 -8.74
N GLY A 11 8.04 -24.85 -9.43
CA GLY A 11 9.37 -24.54 -8.88
C GLY A 11 9.60 -23.03 -8.63
N ASP A 12 8.82 -22.15 -9.27
CA ASP A 12 8.79 -20.71 -8.94
C ASP A 12 7.94 -20.48 -7.68
N PRO A 13 8.52 -20.02 -6.58
CA PRO A 13 7.81 -19.86 -5.32
C PRO A 13 6.61 -18.92 -5.39
N ALA A 14 6.66 -17.89 -6.25
CA ALA A 14 5.54 -16.96 -6.44
C ALA A 14 4.37 -17.68 -7.14
N ILE A 15 4.65 -18.54 -8.12
CA ILE A 15 3.64 -19.35 -8.80
C ILE A 15 3.07 -20.39 -7.86
N ALA A 16 3.91 -21.07 -7.07
CA ALA A 16 3.47 -22.06 -6.09
C ALA A 16 2.49 -21.46 -5.07
N ARG A 17 2.84 -20.28 -4.51
CA ARG A 17 1.96 -19.55 -3.58
C ARG A 17 0.65 -19.09 -4.27
N ALA A 18 0.74 -18.55 -5.48
CA ALA A 18 -0.46 -18.19 -6.25
C ALA A 18 -1.37 -19.40 -6.50
N ALA A 19 -0.80 -20.56 -6.83
CA ALA A 19 -1.55 -21.82 -7.04
C ALA A 19 -2.28 -22.28 -5.78
N GLU A 20 -1.63 -22.19 -4.62
CA GLU A 20 -2.24 -22.51 -3.32
C GLU A 20 -3.45 -21.60 -3.05
N ILE A 21 -3.28 -20.30 -3.19
CA ILE A 21 -4.36 -19.31 -2.95
C ILE A 21 -5.53 -19.54 -3.92
N LEU A 22 -5.23 -19.75 -5.20
CA LEU A 22 -6.24 -19.99 -6.25
C LEU A 22 -7.07 -21.24 -5.98
N ARG A 23 -6.49 -22.31 -5.47
CA ARG A 23 -7.20 -23.57 -5.13
C ARG A 23 -8.22 -23.37 -4.02
N ARG A 24 -8.01 -22.43 -3.10
CA ARG A 24 -8.99 -22.11 -2.04
C ARG A 24 -10.27 -21.44 -2.58
N CYS A 25 -10.22 -20.86 -3.78
CA CYS A 25 -11.40 -20.19 -4.34
C CYS A 25 -12.46 -21.21 -4.79
N VAL A 26 -13.60 -21.20 -4.13
CA VAL A 26 -14.84 -21.80 -4.62
C VAL A 26 -15.64 -20.68 -5.28
N PRO A 27 -15.90 -20.70 -6.59
CA PRO A 27 -16.52 -19.57 -7.31
C PRO A 27 -18.00 -19.37 -6.93
N CYS A 28 -18.27 -19.18 -5.63
CA CYS A 28 -19.60 -19.05 -5.02
C CYS A 28 -20.31 -17.73 -5.33
N GLY A 29 -19.59 -16.69 -5.78
CA GLY A 29 -20.20 -15.42 -6.16
C GLY A 29 -20.55 -14.46 -5.02
N LEU A 30 -20.07 -14.67 -3.79
CA LEU A 30 -20.35 -13.75 -2.67
C LEU A 30 -19.49 -12.47 -2.68
N CYS A 31 -18.29 -12.50 -3.24
CA CYS A 31 -17.39 -11.36 -3.29
C CYS A 31 -17.70 -10.25 -4.34
N PRO A 32 -18.43 -10.48 -5.46
CA PRO A 32 -18.72 -9.43 -6.45
C PRO A 32 -19.37 -8.18 -5.86
N ALA A 33 -20.35 -8.34 -4.97
CA ALA A 33 -21.08 -7.23 -4.36
C ALA A 33 -20.19 -6.26 -3.56
N THR A 34 -19.02 -6.72 -3.09
CA THR A 34 -18.07 -5.89 -2.34
C THR A 34 -17.02 -5.22 -3.24
N GLY A 35 -17.04 -5.50 -4.54
CA GLY A 35 -16.09 -4.95 -5.51
C GLY A 35 -16.54 -3.59 -6.05
N PRO A 36 -15.99 -2.44 -5.57
CA PRO A 36 -16.48 -1.12 -5.97
C PRO A 36 -16.35 -0.87 -7.46
N THR A 37 -15.34 -1.40 -8.11
CA THR A 37 -15.15 -1.26 -9.56
C THR A 37 -16.17 -2.04 -10.36
N GLN A 38 -16.59 -3.23 -9.91
CA GLN A 38 -17.66 -3.97 -10.55
C GLN A 38 -19.02 -3.27 -10.37
N VAL A 39 -19.31 -2.80 -9.16
CA VAL A 39 -20.56 -2.08 -8.87
C VAL A 39 -20.72 -0.87 -9.80
N LEU A 40 -19.62 -0.17 -10.09
CA LEU A 40 -19.64 1.01 -10.96
C LEU A 40 -19.71 0.67 -12.45
N THR A 41 -19.11 -0.42 -12.89
CA THR A 41 -18.94 -0.72 -14.32
C THR A 41 -19.91 -1.78 -14.85
N GLY A 42 -20.43 -2.65 -13.96
CA GLY A 42 -21.19 -3.84 -14.34
C GLY A 42 -20.35 -4.95 -15.02
N ASP A 43 -19.03 -4.75 -15.18
CA ASP A 43 -18.15 -5.70 -15.86
C ASP A 43 -17.68 -6.78 -14.87
N GLU A 44 -17.99 -8.04 -15.17
CA GLU A 44 -17.59 -9.18 -14.34
C GLU A 44 -16.05 -9.29 -14.18
N ARG A 45 -15.29 -8.88 -15.16
CA ARG A 45 -13.80 -8.87 -15.09
C ARG A 45 -13.26 -7.86 -14.06
N GLU A 46 -14.08 -6.89 -13.65
CA GLU A 46 -13.77 -5.95 -12.57
C GLU A 46 -14.17 -6.50 -11.19
N SER A 47 -14.86 -7.65 -11.14
CA SER A 47 -15.20 -8.33 -9.89
C SER A 47 -13.98 -9.00 -9.28
N PRO A 48 -13.98 -9.24 -7.95
CA PRO A 48 -12.91 -10.00 -7.32
C PRO A 48 -12.74 -11.41 -7.92
N ARG A 49 -13.84 -12.14 -8.15
CA ARG A 49 -13.75 -13.49 -8.75
C ARG A 49 -13.33 -13.44 -10.22
N GLY A 50 -13.78 -12.45 -10.98
CA GLY A 50 -13.33 -12.27 -12.37
C GLY A 50 -11.83 -11.99 -12.44
N ARG A 51 -11.31 -11.14 -11.54
CA ARG A 51 -9.87 -10.92 -11.40
C ARG A 51 -9.12 -12.18 -10.98
N ILE A 52 -9.66 -12.97 -10.05
CA ILE A 52 -9.06 -14.26 -9.66
C ILE A 52 -8.95 -15.18 -10.88
N TYR A 53 -9.96 -15.22 -11.74
CA TYR A 53 -9.93 -16.01 -12.96
C TYR A 53 -8.87 -15.50 -13.96
N LEU A 54 -8.76 -14.19 -14.14
CA LEU A 54 -7.72 -13.60 -14.99
C LEU A 54 -6.32 -13.87 -14.44
N MET A 55 -6.11 -13.78 -13.12
CA MET A 55 -4.84 -14.11 -12.47
C MET A 55 -4.52 -15.59 -12.61
N LYS A 56 -5.53 -16.48 -12.46
CA LYS A 56 -5.36 -17.92 -12.70
C LYS A 56 -4.81 -18.16 -14.09
N GLN A 57 -5.47 -17.63 -15.14
CA GLN A 57 -4.99 -17.80 -16.52
C GLN A 57 -3.56 -17.29 -16.69
N MET A 58 -3.26 -16.09 -16.17
CA MET A 58 -1.93 -15.49 -16.25
C MET A 58 -0.83 -16.35 -15.60
N PHE A 59 -1.11 -16.96 -14.46
CA PHE A 59 -0.12 -17.80 -13.77
C PHE A 59 0.02 -19.18 -14.41
N GLU A 60 -1.05 -19.78 -14.92
CA GLU A 60 -1.03 -21.08 -15.60
C GLU A 60 -0.30 -21.02 -16.95
N THR A 61 -0.61 -19.99 -17.76
CA THR A 61 -0.02 -19.85 -19.11
C THR A 61 1.32 -19.12 -19.10
N ARG A 62 1.66 -18.41 -18.01
CA ARG A 62 2.78 -17.48 -17.90
C ARG A 62 2.70 -16.30 -18.90
N ASP A 63 1.61 -16.16 -19.61
CA ASP A 63 1.33 -15.02 -20.46
C ASP A 63 0.61 -13.91 -19.68
N VAL A 64 0.85 -12.67 -20.07
CA VAL A 64 0.29 -11.47 -19.40
C VAL A 64 -0.48 -10.65 -20.44
N PRO A 65 -1.71 -11.02 -20.78
CA PRO A 65 -2.52 -10.28 -21.73
C PRO A 65 -2.77 -8.83 -21.28
N SER A 66 -2.79 -7.90 -22.22
CA SER A 66 -3.05 -6.47 -21.93
C SER A 66 -4.42 -6.23 -21.27
N SER A 67 -5.41 -7.08 -21.59
CA SER A 67 -6.73 -7.07 -20.94
C SER A 67 -6.62 -7.42 -19.45
N THR A 68 -5.85 -8.46 -19.11
CA THR A 68 -5.60 -8.82 -17.71
C THR A 68 -4.93 -7.68 -16.95
N VAL A 69 -3.89 -7.06 -17.54
CA VAL A 69 -3.21 -5.89 -16.96
C VAL A 69 -4.20 -4.76 -16.67
N HIS A 70 -5.12 -4.50 -17.63
CA HIS A 70 -6.12 -3.45 -17.46
C HIS A 70 -7.01 -3.66 -16.23
N HIS A 71 -7.54 -4.86 -16.05
CA HIS A 71 -8.46 -5.16 -14.95
C HIS A 71 -7.76 -5.29 -13.59
N ILE A 72 -6.54 -5.84 -13.56
CA ILE A 72 -5.75 -5.93 -12.32
C ILE A 72 -5.28 -4.54 -11.86
N ASP A 73 -4.87 -3.65 -12.78
CA ASP A 73 -4.46 -2.28 -12.45
C ASP A 73 -5.62 -1.41 -11.91
N ARG A 74 -6.86 -1.76 -12.19
CA ARG A 74 -8.06 -1.07 -11.67
C ARG A 74 -8.52 -1.55 -10.30
N CYS A 75 -7.92 -2.61 -9.76
CA CYS A 75 -8.21 -3.04 -8.41
C CYS A 75 -7.71 -1.99 -7.39
N LEU A 76 -8.62 -1.54 -6.53
CA LEU A 76 -8.34 -0.51 -5.52
C LEU A 76 -7.62 -1.05 -4.28
N SER A 77 -7.39 -2.37 -4.18
CA SER A 77 -6.85 -3.03 -2.98
C SER A 77 -7.60 -2.68 -1.68
N CYS A 78 -8.92 -2.48 -1.79
CA CYS A 78 -9.77 -2.17 -0.64
C CYS A 78 -10.03 -3.38 0.28
N LEU A 79 -9.68 -4.59 -0.17
CA LEU A 79 -9.77 -5.87 0.54
C LEU A 79 -11.17 -6.27 1.05
N GLY A 80 -12.22 -5.54 0.70
CA GLY A 80 -13.60 -5.87 1.07
C GLY A 80 -14.04 -7.27 0.61
N CYS A 81 -13.43 -7.78 -0.47
CA CYS A 81 -13.69 -9.15 -0.96
C CYS A 81 -13.12 -10.24 -0.04
N MET A 82 -12.11 -9.95 0.76
CA MET A 82 -11.53 -10.93 1.70
C MET A 82 -12.47 -11.17 2.88
N THR A 83 -13.04 -10.11 3.45
CA THR A 83 -14.00 -10.22 4.56
C THR A 83 -15.30 -10.90 4.16
N ALA A 84 -15.69 -10.82 2.88
CA ALA A 84 -16.88 -11.47 2.34
C ALA A 84 -16.60 -12.91 1.86
N CYS A 85 -15.36 -13.39 1.89
CA CYS A 85 -15.02 -14.70 1.35
C CYS A 85 -15.13 -15.81 2.41
N PRO A 86 -16.11 -16.74 2.33
CA PRO A 86 -16.23 -17.81 3.30
C PRO A 86 -15.12 -18.86 3.18
N SER A 87 -14.46 -18.94 2.00
CA SER A 87 -13.35 -19.87 1.76
C SER A 87 -11.98 -19.29 2.16
N GLY A 88 -11.93 -18.09 2.71
CA GLY A 88 -10.69 -17.47 3.18
C GLY A 88 -9.63 -17.30 2.09
N VAL A 89 -10.04 -16.89 0.87
CA VAL A 89 -9.10 -16.64 -0.23
C VAL A 89 -8.23 -15.43 0.13
N ASP A 90 -6.93 -15.63 0.16
CA ASP A 90 -5.93 -14.58 0.38
C ASP A 90 -5.74 -13.74 -0.89
N TYR A 91 -6.75 -12.90 -1.16
CA TYR A 91 -6.78 -12.05 -2.35
C TYR A 91 -5.69 -10.99 -2.34
N MET A 92 -5.30 -10.50 -1.15
CA MET A 92 -4.27 -9.46 -1.01
C MET A 92 -2.95 -9.94 -1.61
N HIS A 93 -2.42 -11.06 -1.15
CA HIS A 93 -1.18 -11.59 -1.68
C HIS A 93 -1.31 -12.05 -3.13
N LEU A 94 -2.46 -12.59 -3.54
CA LEU A 94 -2.66 -12.98 -4.93
C LEU A 94 -2.58 -11.81 -5.90
N VAL A 95 -3.22 -10.67 -5.58
CA VAL A 95 -3.19 -9.49 -6.47
C VAL A 95 -1.81 -8.83 -6.48
N ASP A 96 -1.08 -8.86 -5.37
CA ASP A 96 0.27 -8.30 -5.29
C ASP A 96 1.27 -9.16 -6.07
N LEU A 97 1.20 -10.50 -5.96
CA LEU A 97 1.96 -11.42 -6.83
C LEU A 97 1.66 -11.17 -8.32
N ALA A 98 0.41 -10.95 -8.66
CA ALA A 98 0.01 -10.64 -10.04
C ALA A 98 0.60 -9.30 -10.52
N ARG A 99 0.57 -8.27 -9.69
CA ARG A 99 1.14 -6.96 -10.01
C ARG A 99 2.66 -7.01 -10.19
N THR A 100 3.35 -7.75 -9.35
CA THR A 100 4.79 -8.00 -9.47
C THR A 100 5.12 -8.71 -10.78
N ARG A 101 4.34 -9.73 -11.13
CA ARG A 101 4.48 -10.43 -12.42
C ARG A 101 4.27 -9.51 -13.61
N ILE A 102 3.25 -8.65 -13.56
CA ILE A 102 2.96 -7.66 -14.61
C ILE A 102 4.09 -6.63 -14.73
N GLU A 103 4.66 -6.16 -13.61
CA GLU A 103 5.76 -5.19 -13.62
C GLU A 103 7.03 -5.80 -14.22
N GLN A 104 7.37 -7.04 -13.88
CA GLN A 104 8.54 -7.75 -14.39
C GLN A 104 8.48 -8.03 -15.90
N ARG A 105 7.29 -8.24 -16.45
CA ARG A 105 7.08 -8.55 -17.87
C ARG A 105 7.04 -7.34 -18.80
N GLY A 106 6.96 -6.13 -18.26
CA GLY A 106 7.03 -4.89 -19.03
C GLY A 106 5.89 -4.63 -20.04
N HIS A 107 4.71 -5.22 -19.82
CA HIS A 107 3.57 -5.12 -20.74
C HIS A 107 2.77 -3.81 -20.63
N ARG A 108 3.30 -2.80 -19.97
CA ARG A 108 2.66 -1.48 -19.88
C ARG A 108 3.21 -0.52 -20.92
N SER A 109 2.37 0.40 -21.39
CA SER A 109 2.85 1.47 -22.27
C SER A 109 3.91 2.33 -21.54
N PRO A 110 4.93 2.84 -22.23
CA PRO A 110 5.99 3.67 -21.65
C PRO A 110 5.46 4.80 -20.77
N HIS A 111 4.41 5.49 -21.23
CA HIS A 111 3.77 6.58 -20.49
C HIS A 111 3.19 6.13 -19.12
N LYS A 112 2.52 4.97 -19.08
CA LYS A 112 1.99 4.43 -17.82
C LYS A 112 3.13 4.07 -16.86
N ASN A 113 4.21 3.51 -17.39
CA ASN A 113 5.36 3.11 -16.59
C ASN A 113 6.09 4.33 -16.00
N THR A 114 6.28 5.39 -16.81
CA THR A 114 6.88 6.66 -16.35
C THR A 114 6.06 7.31 -15.23
N MET A 115 4.72 7.33 -15.37
CA MET A 115 3.84 7.87 -14.32
C MET A 115 3.96 7.06 -13.01
N ARG A 116 3.99 5.74 -13.08
CA ARG A 116 4.14 4.85 -11.91
C ARG A 116 5.49 5.06 -11.24
N MET A 117 6.56 5.15 -12.03
CA MET A 117 7.91 5.46 -11.54
C MET A 117 7.97 6.85 -10.88
N PHE A 118 7.32 7.85 -11.45
CA PHE A 118 7.25 9.18 -10.87
C PHE A 118 6.53 9.15 -9.51
N LEU A 119 5.37 8.48 -9.42
CA LEU A 119 4.61 8.36 -8.18
C LEU A 119 5.41 7.65 -7.08
N SER A 120 6.10 6.54 -7.40
CA SER A 120 6.92 5.81 -6.41
C SER A 120 8.13 6.61 -5.92
N ARG A 121 8.60 7.60 -6.67
CA ARG A 121 9.73 8.47 -6.29
C ARG A 121 9.34 9.78 -5.61
N VAL A 122 8.08 10.16 -5.69
CA VAL A 122 7.60 11.43 -5.12
C VAL A 122 6.78 11.23 -3.87
N LEU A 123 5.74 10.38 -3.93
CA LEU A 123 4.78 10.20 -2.82
C LEU A 123 5.41 9.65 -1.52
N PRO A 124 6.38 8.72 -1.55
CA PRO A 124 7.02 8.21 -0.34
C PRO A 124 7.83 9.26 0.45
N TYR A 125 8.13 10.41 -0.17
CA TYR A 125 9.00 11.44 0.41
C TYR A 125 8.21 12.72 0.68
N PRO A 126 7.88 13.04 1.95
CA PRO A 126 7.01 14.17 2.31
C PRO A 126 7.45 15.51 1.72
N SER A 127 8.75 15.79 1.67
CA SER A 127 9.28 17.03 1.08
C SER A 127 9.05 17.13 -0.44
N ARG A 128 9.30 16.03 -1.17
CA ARG A 128 9.07 15.96 -2.62
C ARG A 128 7.57 16.04 -2.92
N PHE A 129 6.75 15.33 -2.15
CA PHE A 129 5.31 15.35 -2.29
C PHE A 129 4.74 16.75 -2.05
N LYS A 130 5.19 17.44 -0.99
CA LYS A 130 4.80 18.82 -0.73
C LYS A 130 5.21 19.75 -1.88
N ALA A 131 6.43 19.64 -2.40
CA ALA A 131 6.88 20.43 -3.54
C ALA A 131 5.98 20.20 -4.77
N MET A 132 5.61 18.95 -5.04
CA MET A 132 4.67 18.60 -6.12
C MET A 132 3.30 19.24 -5.91
N LEU A 133 2.76 19.24 -4.69
CA LEU A 133 1.49 19.89 -4.39
C LEU A 133 1.54 21.41 -4.58
N ILE A 134 2.65 22.07 -4.22
CA ILE A 134 2.86 23.51 -4.46
C ILE A 134 2.89 23.80 -5.96
N LEU A 135 3.64 23.03 -6.75
CA LEU A 135 3.67 23.14 -8.21
C LEU A 135 2.27 22.92 -8.81
N GLY A 136 1.56 21.91 -8.32
CA GLY A 136 0.18 21.64 -8.73
C GLY A 136 -0.77 22.78 -8.38
N TRP A 137 -0.57 23.47 -7.26
CA TRP A 137 -1.35 24.63 -6.86
C TRP A 137 -1.19 25.78 -7.87
N PHE A 138 0.02 26.07 -8.30
CA PHE A 138 0.28 27.07 -9.36
C PHE A 138 -0.29 26.66 -10.73
N ALA A 139 -0.32 25.36 -11.05
CA ALA A 139 -0.89 24.83 -12.29
C ALA A 139 -2.42 24.74 -12.26
N ARG A 140 -3.06 24.79 -11.10
CA ARG A 140 -4.50 24.62 -10.91
C ARG A 140 -5.39 25.59 -11.71
N PRO A 141 -5.06 26.91 -11.85
CA PRO A 141 -5.85 27.81 -12.67
C PRO A 141 -5.92 27.40 -14.16
N PHE A 142 -4.91 26.69 -14.64
CA PHE A 142 -4.81 26.20 -16.04
C PHE A 142 -5.44 24.82 -16.27
N ARG A 143 -6.11 24.26 -15.25
CA ARG A 143 -6.69 22.90 -15.28
C ARG A 143 -7.57 22.66 -16.50
N ASP A 144 -8.46 23.58 -16.83
CA ASP A 144 -9.43 23.42 -17.91
C ASP A 144 -8.74 23.48 -19.30
N VAL A 145 -7.72 24.31 -19.43
CA VAL A 145 -6.87 24.35 -20.63
C VAL A 145 -6.09 23.05 -20.80
N ILE A 146 -5.50 22.55 -19.71
CA ILE A 146 -4.78 21.26 -19.67
C ILE A 146 -5.72 20.11 -20.06
N GLY A 147 -6.96 20.15 -19.59
CA GLY A 147 -7.98 19.15 -19.93
C GLY A 147 -8.37 19.18 -21.42
N LYS A 148 -8.51 20.38 -21.99
CA LYS A 148 -8.80 20.58 -23.44
C LYS A 148 -7.64 20.14 -24.33
N LEU A 149 -6.40 20.22 -23.86
CA LEU A 149 -5.20 19.71 -24.55
C LEU A 149 -5.09 18.16 -24.46
N GLY A 150 -6.11 17.46 -24.02
CA GLY A 150 -6.15 16.00 -23.96
C GLY A 150 -5.52 15.39 -22.70
N MET A 151 -4.91 16.17 -21.82
CA MET A 151 -4.26 15.71 -20.58
C MET A 151 -5.28 15.57 -19.41
N LYS A 152 -6.41 14.88 -19.66
CA LYS A 152 -7.52 14.73 -18.73
C LYS A 152 -7.11 14.18 -17.34
N ARG A 153 -6.12 13.27 -17.30
CA ARG A 153 -5.62 12.69 -16.05
C ARG A 153 -4.87 13.71 -15.20
N ILE A 154 -4.11 14.59 -15.82
CA ILE A 154 -3.39 15.67 -15.13
C ILE A 154 -4.41 16.69 -14.61
N ALA A 155 -5.40 17.05 -15.42
CA ALA A 155 -6.47 17.95 -15.01
C ALA A 155 -7.23 17.39 -13.78
N ALA A 156 -7.58 16.09 -13.77
CA ALA A 156 -8.19 15.43 -12.62
C ALA A 156 -7.27 15.39 -11.38
N ALA A 157 -5.97 15.18 -11.57
CA ALA A 157 -5.00 15.22 -10.47
C ALA A 157 -4.87 16.63 -9.86
N LEU A 158 -4.97 17.68 -10.67
CA LEU A 158 -4.97 19.06 -10.20
C LEU A 158 -6.20 19.41 -9.36
N GLU A 159 -7.33 18.74 -9.55
CA GLU A 159 -8.52 18.89 -8.68
C GLU A 159 -8.25 18.42 -7.25
N LEU A 160 -7.44 17.38 -7.09
CA LEU A 160 -7.09 16.81 -5.78
C LEU A 160 -6.09 17.68 -5.01
N VAL A 161 -5.48 18.69 -5.64
CA VAL A 161 -4.53 19.57 -4.97
C VAL A 161 -5.28 20.48 -3.98
N PRO A 162 -4.91 20.49 -2.68
CA PRO A 162 -5.55 21.32 -1.68
C PRO A 162 -5.52 22.82 -2.04
N LYS A 163 -6.60 23.54 -1.73
CA LYS A 163 -6.68 24.99 -1.98
C LYS A 163 -5.61 25.78 -1.20
N ASP A 164 -5.22 25.24 -0.06
CA ASP A 164 -4.25 25.79 0.89
C ASP A 164 -2.88 25.11 0.83
N ALA A 165 -2.51 24.52 -0.33
CA ALA A 165 -1.25 23.79 -0.51
C ALA A 165 -0.01 24.59 -0.06
N LEU A 166 -0.02 25.92 -0.22
CA LEU A 166 1.07 26.79 0.25
C LEU A 166 1.19 26.83 1.79
N LYS A 167 0.09 26.57 2.52
CA LYS A 167 0.06 26.58 3.99
C LYS A 167 0.38 25.22 4.60
N LEU A 168 0.55 24.18 3.78
CA LEU A 168 0.90 22.84 4.24
C LEU A 168 2.23 22.87 5.01
N LYS A 169 2.22 22.38 6.23
CA LYS A 169 3.40 22.28 7.08
C LYS A 169 3.66 20.81 7.37
N ILE A 170 4.83 20.32 6.96
CA ILE A 170 5.30 19.01 7.42
C ILE A 170 5.49 19.12 8.93
N LEU A 171 4.88 18.22 9.66
CA LEU A 171 5.05 18.16 11.09
C LEU A 171 6.50 17.76 11.38
N ARG A 172 7.20 18.55 12.20
CA ARG A 172 8.43 18.11 12.85
C ARG A 172 8.08 17.76 14.29
N PRO A 173 7.65 16.55 14.57
CA PRO A 173 7.22 16.19 15.91
C PRO A 173 8.44 16.14 16.84
N ARG A 174 8.18 16.32 18.13
CA ARG A 174 9.15 15.98 19.15
C ARG A 174 9.38 14.48 19.13
N SER A 175 10.56 14.03 19.51
CA SER A 175 10.87 12.59 19.57
C SER A 175 10.02 11.82 20.58
N ALA A 176 9.48 12.49 21.59
CA ALA A 176 8.61 11.89 22.59
C ALA A 176 7.60 12.89 23.15
N TYR A 177 6.45 12.36 23.58
CA TYR A 177 5.37 13.12 24.20
C TYR A 177 4.93 12.43 25.47
N ASN A 178 5.32 12.97 26.63
CA ASN A 178 4.97 12.44 27.93
C ASN A 178 3.45 12.39 28.14
N PRO A 179 2.94 11.38 28.85
CA PRO A 179 1.52 11.28 29.19
C PRO A 179 1.06 12.44 30.09
N LYS A 180 -0.25 12.74 30.08
CA LYS A 180 -0.87 13.74 30.96
C LYS A 180 -1.41 13.14 32.26
N ARG A 181 -1.36 11.84 32.41
CA ARG A 181 -1.75 11.04 33.59
C ARG A 181 -0.62 10.08 33.92
N PRO A 182 -0.65 9.40 35.06
CA PRO A 182 0.34 8.37 35.35
C PRO A 182 0.49 7.41 34.18
N GLN A 183 1.74 7.12 33.81
CA GLN A 183 2.05 6.30 32.63
C GLN A 183 1.51 4.90 32.81
N GLN A 184 0.68 4.45 31.85
CA GLN A 184 0.14 3.10 31.78
C GLN A 184 0.80 2.28 30.66
N LYS A 185 1.02 2.92 29.53
CA LYS A 185 1.51 2.30 28.29
C LYS A 185 2.53 3.21 27.60
N ARG A 186 3.33 2.59 26.74
CA ARG A 186 4.25 3.31 25.84
C ARG A 186 4.08 2.80 24.43
N VAL A 187 3.90 3.71 23.47
CA VAL A 187 3.70 3.33 22.06
C VAL A 187 4.61 4.13 21.13
N ALA A 188 4.97 3.52 20.01
CA ALA A 188 5.56 4.23 18.90
C ALA A 188 4.48 4.63 17.89
N ILE A 189 4.47 5.87 17.44
CA ILE A 189 3.54 6.34 16.38
C ILE A 189 4.29 6.51 15.07
N MET A 190 3.74 5.93 14.00
CA MET A 190 4.19 6.13 12.64
C MET A 190 3.35 7.22 11.97
N LEU A 191 4.00 8.25 11.44
CA LEU A 191 3.32 9.45 10.93
C LEU A 191 2.73 9.27 9.54
N GLY A 192 3.31 8.38 8.73
CA GLY A 192 2.88 8.13 7.36
C GLY A 192 3.30 9.23 6.37
N CYS A 193 3.82 8.86 5.20
CA CYS A 193 4.43 9.78 4.25
C CYS A 193 3.45 10.79 3.64
N VAL A 194 2.28 10.33 3.17
CA VAL A 194 1.26 11.17 2.53
C VAL A 194 0.42 11.92 3.57
N GLN A 195 0.05 11.23 4.66
CA GLN A 195 -0.79 11.79 5.71
C GLN A 195 -0.09 12.93 6.46
N GLU A 196 1.22 12.84 6.66
CA GLU A 196 2.00 13.90 7.29
C GLU A 196 1.91 15.23 6.52
N VAL A 197 1.77 15.16 5.20
CA VAL A 197 1.65 16.35 4.35
C VAL A 197 0.22 16.83 4.24
N LEU A 198 -0.72 15.92 3.92
CA LEU A 198 -2.12 16.30 3.63
C LEU A 198 -2.97 16.52 4.87
N ALA A 199 -2.74 15.73 5.93
CA ALA A 199 -3.60 15.70 7.11
C ALA A 199 -2.82 15.52 8.42
N PRO A 200 -1.80 16.36 8.72
CA PRO A 200 -0.99 16.23 9.94
C PRO A 200 -1.80 16.39 11.23
N GLN A 201 -3.01 16.98 11.15
CA GLN A 201 -3.93 17.09 12.28
C GLN A 201 -4.40 15.76 12.81
N ILE A 202 -4.43 14.70 12.00
CA ILE A 202 -4.78 13.32 12.43
C ILE A 202 -3.72 12.82 13.42
N ASN A 203 -2.45 12.91 13.07
CA ASN A 203 -1.34 12.52 13.95
C ASN A 203 -1.35 13.31 15.26
N ARG A 204 -1.59 14.63 15.17
CA ARG A 204 -1.70 15.49 16.36
C ARG A 204 -2.88 15.09 17.24
N ALA A 205 -4.02 14.73 16.66
CA ALA A 205 -5.19 14.29 17.41
C ALA A 205 -4.93 12.95 18.10
N ALA A 206 -4.34 11.98 17.40
CA ALA A 206 -3.95 10.70 17.96
C ALA A 206 -2.98 10.87 19.15
N ILE A 207 -1.93 11.66 18.99
CA ILE A 207 -0.98 11.96 20.07
C ILE A 207 -1.69 12.59 21.28
N ARG A 208 -2.58 13.59 21.05
CA ARG A 208 -3.33 14.20 22.14
C ARG A 208 -4.23 13.22 22.88
N LEU A 209 -4.90 12.34 22.14
CA LEU A 209 -5.80 11.32 22.71
C LEU A 209 -5.00 10.33 23.58
N LEU A 210 -3.97 9.74 23.03
CA LEU A 210 -3.10 8.78 23.72
C LEU A 210 -2.54 9.35 25.02
N ARG A 211 -2.01 10.57 24.99
CA ARG A 211 -1.48 11.25 26.18
C ARG A 211 -2.52 11.48 27.27
N ARG A 212 -3.78 11.78 26.90
CA ARG A 212 -4.89 11.93 27.86
C ARG A 212 -5.21 10.60 28.58
N HIS A 213 -4.92 9.48 27.92
CA HIS A 213 -5.14 8.14 28.48
C HIS A 213 -3.90 7.54 29.14
N GLY A 214 -2.91 8.36 29.52
CA GLY A 214 -1.73 7.87 30.24
C GLY A 214 -0.70 7.16 29.35
N VAL A 215 -0.78 7.35 28.03
CA VAL A 215 0.16 6.71 27.10
C VAL A 215 1.32 7.65 26.80
N ASP A 216 2.55 7.13 26.97
CA ASP A 216 3.78 7.75 26.51
C ASP A 216 3.92 7.50 25.01
N VAL A 217 4.00 8.56 24.21
CA VAL A 217 4.01 8.45 22.74
C VAL A 217 5.37 8.83 22.19
N MET A 218 6.04 7.88 21.58
CA MET A 218 7.29 8.08 20.88
C MET A 218 7.05 8.23 19.38
N VAL A 219 7.76 9.17 18.76
CA VAL A 219 7.80 9.29 17.30
C VAL A 219 9.06 8.61 16.81
N VAL A 220 8.90 7.69 15.89
CA VAL A 220 10.02 6.94 15.33
C VAL A 220 10.86 7.88 14.48
N LYS A 221 12.10 8.12 14.89
CA LYS A 221 13.08 8.85 14.07
C LYS A 221 13.49 7.95 12.90
N ASP A 222 13.79 8.59 11.79
CA ASP A 222 14.29 7.91 10.59
C ASP A 222 13.30 6.93 9.94
N GLU A 223 12.04 6.90 10.41
CA GLU A 223 10.98 6.21 9.68
C GLU A 223 10.85 6.76 8.26
N GLY A 224 10.40 5.92 7.35
CA GLY A 224 10.09 6.30 5.98
C GLY A 224 8.66 5.94 5.60
N CYS A 225 8.43 5.86 4.30
CA CYS A 225 7.19 5.28 3.78
C CYS A 225 7.09 3.81 4.22
N CYS A 226 5.86 3.35 4.53
CA CYS A 226 5.62 1.94 4.84
C CYS A 226 5.90 0.97 3.67
N GLY A 227 6.07 1.48 2.45
CA GLY A 227 6.30 0.66 1.26
C GLY A 227 5.04 0.23 0.51
N ALA A 228 3.85 0.41 1.08
CA ALA A 228 2.59 -0.04 0.48
C ALA A 228 2.39 0.44 -0.96
N LEU A 229 2.73 1.70 -1.26
CA LEU A 229 2.62 2.23 -2.61
C LEU A 229 3.49 1.45 -3.60
N SER A 230 4.77 1.26 -3.29
CA SER A 230 5.70 0.52 -4.15
C SER A 230 5.26 -0.93 -4.32
N HIS A 231 4.81 -1.58 -3.24
CA HIS A 231 4.28 -2.94 -3.26
C HIS A 231 3.06 -3.08 -4.17
N HIS A 232 2.05 -2.22 -3.99
CA HIS A 232 0.85 -2.22 -4.86
C HIS A 232 1.12 -1.78 -6.30
N LEU A 233 2.27 -1.19 -6.57
CA LEU A 233 2.77 -0.97 -7.92
C LEU A 233 3.53 -2.19 -8.48
N GLY A 234 3.72 -3.27 -7.72
CA GLY A 234 4.51 -4.45 -8.10
C GLY A 234 6.02 -4.23 -8.07
N ARG A 235 6.48 -3.20 -7.35
CA ARG A 235 7.89 -2.84 -7.18
C ARG A 235 8.40 -3.37 -5.85
N ASP A 236 8.44 -4.69 -5.75
CA ASP A 236 8.71 -5.39 -4.49
C ASP A 236 10.04 -5.01 -3.86
N GLU A 237 11.10 -4.82 -4.65
CA GLU A 237 12.40 -4.48 -4.07
C GLU A 237 12.41 -3.07 -3.46
N GLU A 238 11.73 -2.11 -4.09
CA GLU A 238 11.53 -0.79 -3.47
C GLU A 238 10.70 -0.90 -2.18
N ALA A 239 9.67 -1.75 -2.16
CA ALA A 239 8.84 -1.98 -0.97
C ALA A 239 9.64 -2.63 0.17
N ARG A 240 10.46 -3.65 -0.14
CA ARG A 240 11.38 -4.30 0.81
C ARG A 240 12.40 -3.32 1.38
N ALA A 241 12.96 -2.45 0.54
CA ALA A 241 13.89 -1.43 1.01
C ALA A 241 13.23 -0.46 2.02
N HIS A 242 11.98 -0.07 1.78
CA HIS A 242 11.20 0.73 2.73
C HIS A 242 10.92 -0.04 4.03
N ALA A 243 10.54 -1.32 3.94
CA ALA A 243 10.29 -2.16 5.10
C ALA A 243 11.55 -2.36 5.95
N ARG A 244 12.70 -2.69 5.35
CA ARG A 244 13.98 -2.83 6.05
C ARG A 244 14.33 -1.57 6.84
N ARG A 245 14.22 -0.40 6.21
CA ARG A 245 14.46 0.88 6.87
C ARG A 245 13.57 1.11 8.08
N ASN A 246 12.27 0.81 7.96
CA ASN A 246 11.33 0.97 9.06
C ASN A 246 11.58 -0.04 10.18
N ILE A 247 11.94 -1.28 9.85
CA ILE A 247 12.32 -2.30 10.83
C ILE A 247 13.55 -1.86 11.61
N ASP A 248 14.56 -1.28 10.94
CA ASP A 248 15.75 -0.76 11.60
C ASP A 248 15.40 0.38 12.56
N ALA A 249 14.59 1.34 12.11
CA ALA A 249 14.14 2.46 12.93
C ALA A 249 13.30 2.02 14.14
N LEU A 250 12.36 1.09 13.94
CA LEU A 250 11.49 0.57 14.99
C LEU A 250 12.27 -0.27 16.01
N THR A 251 13.15 -1.17 15.55
CA THR A 251 13.95 -2.00 16.43
C THR A 251 14.98 -1.19 17.24
N ALA A 252 15.48 -0.05 16.70
CA ALA A 252 16.31 0.85 17.48
C ALA A 252 15.53 1.44 18.67
N VAL A 253 14.31 1.92 18.45
CA VAL A 253 13.44 2.42 19.53
C VAL A 253 13.09 1.33 20.54
N MET A 254 12.79 0.11 20.07
CA MET A 254 12.45 -1.03 20.93
C MET A 254 13.61 -1.47 21.82
N ARG A 255 14.86 -1.35 21.34
CA ARG A 255 16.07 -1.65 22.15
C ARG A 255 16.31 -0.61 23.25
N GLU A 256 16.01 0.65 22.97
CA GLU A 256 16.15 1.73 23.95
C GLU A 256 15.05 1.72 24.99
N ARG A 257 13.84 1.36 24.59
CA ARG A 257 12.63 1.42 25.44
C ARG A 257 11.63 0.34 25.05
N LEU A 258 11.09 -0.36 26.05
CA LEU A 258 10.01 -1.29 25.83
C LEU A 258 8.77 -0.55 25.29
N LEU A 259 8.22 -1.03 24.19
CA LEU A 259 6.98 -0.56 23.58
C LEU A 259 5.86 -1.58 23.79
N ASP A 260 4.68 -1.09 24.10
CA ASP A 260 3.47 -1.93 24.18
C ASP A 260 2.82 -2.11 22.80
N ALA A 261 2.99 -1.15 21.88
CA ALA A 261 2.45 -1.24 20.52
C ALA A 261 3.09 -0.23 19.57
N ILE A 262 2.95 -0.50 18.28
CA ILE A 262 3.23 0.42 17.17
C ILE A 262 1.89 0.88 16.60
N ILE A 263 1.69 2.19 16.47
CA ILE A 263 0.42 2.78 16.03
C ILE A 263 0.61 3.52 14.70
N PRO A 264 0.27 2.91 13.58
CA PRO A 264 0.09 3.64 12.33
C PRO A 264 -1.28 4.32 12.32
N THR A 265 -1.34 5.58 11.93
CA THR A 265 -2.60 6.35 11.88
C THR A 265 -3.30 6.28 10.53
N ALA A 266 -2.69 5.65 9.53
CA ALA A 266 -3.27 5.36 8.23
C ALA A 266 -3.45 3.85 8.06
N SER A 267 -4.68 3.40 7.72
CA SER A 267 -5.02 1.98 7.60
C SER A 267 -4.13 1.22 6.61
N GLY A 268 -3.85 1.81 5.43
CA GLY A 268 -2.97 1.18 4.45
C GLY A 268 -1.53 0.99 4.94
N CYS A 269 -1.02 1.92 5.78
CA CYS A 269 0.28 1.73 6.42
C CYS A 269 0.21 0.62 7.48
N GLY A 270 -0.91 0.51 8.22
CA GLY A 270 -1.11 -0.53 9.21
C GLY A 270 -1.17 -1.93 8.59
N THR A 271 -1.92 -2.08 7.51
CA THR A 271 -1.97 -3.34 6.76
C THR A 271 -0.59 -3.75 6.26
N MET A 272 0.15 -2.80 5.68
CA MET A 272 1.49 -3.07 5.18
C MET A 272 2.49 -3.43 6.29
N LEU A 273 2.41 -2.75 7.45
CA LEU A 273 3.27 -3.05 8.59
C LEU A 273 3.05 -4.48 9.09
N LYS A 274 1.79 -4.89 9.20
CA LYS A 274 1.41 -6.26 9.58
C LYS A 274 1.83 -7.31 8.54
N ASP A 275 2.06 -6.90 7.30
CA ASP A 275 2.49 -7.79 6.22
C ASP A 275 4.02 -7.85 6.04
N TYR A 276 4.80 -7.12 6.84
CA TYR A 276 6.26 -7.13 6.73
C TYR A 276 6.87 -8.53 6.90
N GLY A 277 6.29 -9.37 7.77
CA GLY A 277 6.71 -10.77 7.93
C GLY A 277 6.64 -11.53 6.60
N SER A 278 5.50 -11.45 5.90
CA SER A 278 5.32 -12.09 4.59
C SER A 278 6.21 -11.46 3.50
N LEU A 279 6.33 -10.13 3.47
CA LEU A 279 7.13 -9.41 2.47
C LEU A 279 8.62 -9.77 2.55
N LEU A 280 9.14 -9.97 3.77
CA LEU A 280 10.56 -10.24 4.05
C LEU A 280 10.83 -11.68 4.50
N GLU A 281 9.87 -12.59 4.35
CA GLU A 281 9.97 -14.01 4.73
C GLU A 281 11.29 -14.68 4.26
N ARG A 282 11.80 -14.27 3.09
CA ARG A 282 13.00 -14.83 2.47
C ARG A 282 14.24 -13.96 2.64
N ASP A 283 14.16 -12.90 3.42
CA ASP A 283 15.29 -12.04 3.72
C ASP A 283 15.94 -12.50 5.03
N HIS A 284 17.00 -13.32 4.91
CA HIS A 284 17.68 -13.92 6.06
C HIS A 284 18.14 -12.91 7.13
N GLY A 285 18.37 -11.64 6.74
CA GLY A 285 18.79 -10.59 7.68
C GLY A 285 17.62 -9.89 8.38
N TYR A 286 16.39 -10.04 7.88
CA TYR A 286 15.25 -9.28 8.33
C TYR A 286 14.00 -10.11 8.69
N ALA A 287 13.90 -11.36 8.26
CA ALA A 287 12.69 -12.18 8.41
C ALA A 287 12.17 -12.23 9.87
N GLU A 288 13.03 -12.60 10.83
CA GLU A 288 12.67 -12.67 12.25
C GLU A 288 12.25 -11.30 12.82
N ARG A 289 13.00 -10.25 12.48
CA ARG A 289 12.69 -8.89 12.92
C ARG A 289 11.43 -8.34 12.27
N ALA A 290 11.16 -8.72 11.04
CA ALA A 290 9.95 -8.35 10.31
C ALA A 290 8.72 -8.97 10.94
N GLU A 291 8.78 -10.25 11.31
CA GLU A 291 7.70 -10.95 12.01
C GLU A 291 7.46 -10.35 13.40
N TYR A 292 8.51 -10.05 14.16
CA TYR A 292 8.39 -9.39 15.46
C TYR A 292 7.75 -8.01 15.40
N VAL A 293 8.04 -7.22 14.35
CA VAL A 293 7.44 -5.89 14.15
C VAL A 293 6.00 -5.98 13.64
N ALA A 294 5.64 -7.04 12.92
CA ALA A 294 4.31 -7.27 12.36
C ALA A 294 3.28 -7.78 13.38
N GLY A 295 3.72 -8.51 14.41
CA GLY A 295 2.85 -9.07 15.49
C GLY A 295 2.48 -8.05 16.52
#